data_cc407742a0b0b85ed39d127fe7dec7f7
#
_entry.id   cc407742a0b0b85ed39d127fe7dec7f7
#
_cell.length_a   1.000
_cell.length_b   1.000
_cell.length_c   1.000
_cell.angle_alpha   90.00
_cell.angle_beta   90.00
_cell.angle_gamma   90.00
#
_symmetry.space_group_name_H-M   'P 1'
#
loop_
_entity.id
_entity.type
_entity.pdbx_description
1 polymer ?
#
loop_
_entity_poly.entity_id
_entity_poly.type
_entity_poly.pdbx_seq_one_letter_code
_entity_poly.pdbx_strand_id
1 'polypeptide(L)'
;MNFNLKLKKIRTFRKMTQKELSEKIGLTDQHRIVQYEKGVRVPKKDLVDKMAKALDVNPYTLYDTAGRDASEMMELLFWLDEFNPSALHLFLPKKFPGEKCNEVADTSVYYHDNDGWPAHAPVCMWFDYGVLNDFLKEWVIRMDELKSGEITRDEYFEWKINWPQT
;
A
#
# COMPACT_ATOMS: atom_id res chain seq x y z
N MET A 1 8.62 1.98 -2.60
CA MET A 1 9.40 1.19 -1.58
C MET A 1 10.14 0.09 -2.32
N ASN A 2 11.45 -0.01 -2.13
CA ASN A 2 12.32 -0.86 -2.95
C ASN A 2 12.15 -2.35 -2.63
N PHE A 3 12.32 -3.19 -3.64
CA PHE A 3 12.29 -4.66 -3.53
C PHE A 3 13.09 -5.19 -2.33
N ASN A 4 14.31 -4.70 -2.14
CA ASN A 4 15.20 -5.16 -1.09
C ASN A 4 14.62 -5.02 0.32
N LEU A 5 13.95 -3.91 0.60
CA LEU A 5 13.30 -3.64 1.90
C LEU A 5 12.06 -4.52 2.09
N LYS A 6 11.26 -4.70 1.03
CA LYS A 6 10.10 -5.58 1.04
C LYS A 6 10.51 -7.03 1.30
N LEU A 7 11.49 -7.55 0.55
CA LEU A 7 12.00 -8.91 0.71
C LEU A 7 12.44 -9.19 2.14
N LYS A 8 13.29 -8.33 2.70
CA LYS A 8 13.79 -8.48 4.06
C LYS A 8 12.66 -8.46 5.09
N LYS A 9 11.72 -7.51 4.97
CA LYS A 9 10.58 -7.36 5.88
C LYS A 9 9.69 -8.61 5.88
N ILE A 10 9.31 -9.10 4.69
CA ILE A 10 8.43 -10.26 4.54
C ILE A 10 9.13 -11.53 5.04
N ARG A 11 10.39 -11.76 4.65
CA ARG A 11 11.16 -12.92 5.14
C ARG A 11 11.24 -12.94 6.67
N THR A 12 11.54 -11.79 7.27
CA THR A 12 11.61 -11.69 8.73
C THR A 12 10.24 -11.93 9.38
N PHE A 13 9.18 -11.41 8.79
CA PHE A 13 7.81 -11.66 9.22
C PHE A 13 7.46 -13.16 9.17
N ARG A 14 7.87 -13.86 8.12
CA ARG A 14 7.74 -15.32 7.99
C ARG A 14 8.72 -16.10 8.89
N LYS A 15 9.52 -15.44 9.74
CA LYS A 15 10.54 -16.02 10.62
C LYS A 15 11.55 -16.91 9.89
N MET A 16 11.78 -16.64 8.61
CA MET A 16 12.65 -17.41 7.74
C MET A 16 14.06 -16.82 7.72
N THR A 17 15.08 -17.65 7.80
CA THR A 17 16.47 -17.24 7.62
C THR A 17 16.80 -17.01 6.13
N GLN A 18 17.85 -16.26 5.85
CA GLN A 18 18.34 -16.07 4.47
C GLN A 18 18.74 -17.39 3.82
N LYS A 19 19.28 -18.32 4.62
CA LYS A 19 19.67 -19.65 4.18
C LYS A 19 18.44 -20.48 3.78
N GLU A 20 17.43 -20.53 4.62
CA GLU A 20 16.18 -21.26 4.33
C GLU A 20 15.47 -20.72 3.08
N LEU A 21 15.43 -19.38 2.91
CA LEU A 21 14.87 -18.81 1.69
C LEU A 21 15.69 -19.20 0.47
N SER A 22 17.03 -19.15 0.56
CA SER A 22 17.94 -19.56 -0.52
C SER A 22 17.70 -21.00 -0.95
N GLU A 23 17.61 -21.92 0.02
CA GLU A 23 17.34 -23.34 -0.21
C GLU A 23 15.98 -23.58 -0.87
N LYS A 24 14.91 -22.90 -0.37
CA LYS A 24 13.55 -23.02 -0.91
C LYS A 24 13.42 -22.59 -2.36
N ILE A 25 14.21 -21.61 -2.80
CA ILE A 25 14.16 -21.14 -4.19
C ILE A 25 15.23 -21.79 -5.09
N GLY A 26 15.95 -22.77 -4.55
CA GLY A 26 16.94 -23.55 -5.30
C GLY A 26 18.24 -22.81 -5.58
N LEU A 27 18.61 -21.84 -4.73
CA LEU A 27 19.93 -21.20 -4.81
C LEU A 27 20.93 -21.97 -3.93
N THR A 28 22.08 -22.28 -4.49
CA THR A 28 23.17 -22.93 -3.77
C THR A 28 23.94 -22.01 -2.83
N ASP A 29 23.79 -20.69 -3.03
CA ASP A 29 24.54 -19.67 -2.29
C ASP A 29 23.60 -18.65 -1.63
N GLN A 30 23.55 -18.68 -0.29
CA GLN A 30 22.80 -17.71 0.51
C GLN A 30 23.25 -16.26 0.35
N HIS A 31 24.51 -16.02 -0.08
CA HIS A 31 25.01 -14.67 -0.31
C HIS A 31 24.22 -13.90 -1.36
N ARG A 32 23.56 -14.60 -2.27
CA ARG A 32 22.65 -13.97 -3.22
C ARG A 32 21.46 -13.29 -2.52
N ILE A 33 20.86 -13.95 -1.52
CA ILE A 33 19.77 -13.33 -0.74
C ILE A 33 20.29 -12.09 0.01
N VAL A 34 21.48 -12.17 0.60
CA VAL A 34 22.12 -11.02 1.26
C VAL A 34 22.30 -9.85 0.29
N GLN A 35 22.75 -10.11 -0.93
CA GLN A 35 22.96 -9.09 -1.96
C GLN A 35 21.62 -8.46 -2.42
N TYR A 36 20.57 -9.27 -2.54
CA TYR A 36 19.22 -8.79 -2.86
C TYR A 36 18.66 -7.91 -1.74
N GLU A 37 18.77 -8.35 -0.48
CA GLU A 37 18.28 -7.56 0.68
C GLU A 37 19.09 -6.29 0.94
N LYS A 38 20.35 -6.24 0.52
CA LYS A 38 21.20 -5.03 0.55
C LYS A 38 20.96 -4.10 -0.64
N GLY A 39 20.22 -4.54 -1.65
CA GLY A 39 19.99 -3.77 -2.88
C GLY A 39 21.20 -3.71 -3.81
N VAL A 40 22.24 -4.53 -3.57
CA VAL A 40 23.46 -4.62 -4.41
C VAL A 40 23.12 -5.26 -5.76
N ARG A 41 22.12 -6.13 -5.78
CA ARG A 41 21.63 -6.79 -6.99
C ARG A 41 20.10 -6.75 -7.04
N VAL A 42 19.58 -6.73 -8.27
CA VAL A 42 18.15 -6.86 -8.55
C VAL A 42 17.91 -8.25 -9.17
N PRO A 43 17.02 -9.07 -8.61
CA PRO A 43 16.70 -10.37 -9.20
C PRO A 43 15.87 -10.20 -10.48
N LYS A 44 15.96 -11.19 -11.37
CA LYS A 44 15.05 -11.30 -12.52
C LYS A 44 13.64 -11.68 -12.05
N LYS A 45 12.63 -11.35 -12.85
CA LYS A 45 11.22 -11.60 -12.55
C LYS A 45 10.94 -13.04 -12.10
N ASP A 46 11.44 -14.03 -12.84
CA ASP A 46 11.24 -15.44 -12.51
C ASP A 46 11.75 -15.82 -11.11
N LEU A 47 12.82 -15.15 -10.65
CA LEU A 47 13.36 -15.38 -9.32
C LEU A 47 12.53 -14.65 -8.25
N VAL A 48 11.97 -13.48 -8.57
CA VAL A 48 11.01 -12.80 -7.69
C VAL A 48 9.77 -13.66 -7.49
N ASP A 49 9.25 -14.26 -8.54
CA ASP A 49 8.08 -15.17 -8.48
C ASP A 49 8.37 -16.40 -7.60
N LYS A 50 9.57 -16.97 -7.71
CA LYS A 50 10.01 -18.07 -6.83
C LYS A 50 10.11 -17.62 -5.37
N MET A 51 10.63 -16.41 -5.12
CA MET A 51 10.69 -15.85 -3.76
C MET A 51 9.30 -15.61 -3.20
N ALA A 52 8.38 -15.05 -3.98
CA ALA A 52 6.99 -14.84 -3.57
C ALA A 52 6.32 -16.15 -3.18
N LYS A 53 6.46 -17.19 -4.01
CA LYS A 53 5.94 -18.52 -3.72
C LYS A 53 6.57 -19.13 -2.45
N ALA A 54 7.88 -18.99 -2.27
CA ALA A 54 8.57 -19.51 -1.10
C ALA A 54 8.18 -18.81 0.21
N LEU A 55 7.82 -17.54 0.11
CA LEU A 55 7.37 -16.68 1.22
C LEU A 55 5.86 -16.70 1.43
N ASP A 56 5.12 -17.40 0.55
CA ASP A 56 3.66 -17.46 0.57
C ASP A 56 3.01 -16.06 0.55
N VAL A 57 3.29 -15.31 -0.52
CA VAL A 57 2.78 -13.96 -0.75
C VAL A 57 2.42 -13.75 -2.21
N ASN A 58 1.56 -12.78 -2.48
CA ASN A 58 1.27 -12.35 -3.84
C ASN A 58 2.55 -11.79 -4.50
N PRO A 59 2.93 -12.25 -5.71
CA PRO A 59 4.12 -11.76 -6.42
C PRO A 59 4.14 -10.24 -6.60
N TYR A 60 2.99 -9.60 -6.80
CA TYR A 60 2.88 -8.15 -6.96
C TYR A 60 3.41 -7.38 -5.74
N THR A 61 3.33 -7.97 -4.55
CA THR A 61 3.88 -7.38 -3.33
C THR A 61 5.39 -7.17 -3.42
N LEU A 62 6.12 -8.08 -4.09
CA LEU A 62 7.58 -8.01 -4.21
C LEU A 62 8.06 -7.20 -5.41
N TYR A 63 7.24 -7.02 -6.44
CA TYR A 63 7.69 -6.22 -7.58
C TYR A 63 7.99 -4.79 -7.16
N ASP A 64 9.04 -4.20 -7.76
CA ASP A 64 9.26 -2.77 -7.69
C ASP A 64 8.16 -2.07 -8.49
N THR A 65 7.28 -1.41 -7.76
CA THR A 65 6.23 -0.57 -8.33
C THR A 65 6.65 0.89 -8.29
N ALA A 66 6.15 1.70 -9.21
CA ALA A 66 6.20 3.15 -9.11
C ALA A 66 5.65 3.61 -7.75
N GLY A 67 6.07 4.76 -7.26
CA GLY A 67 5.63 5.30 -5.97
C GLY A 67 6.68 5.19 -4.86
N ARG A 68 7.96 5.21 -5.23
CA ARG A 68 9.09 5.26 -4.28
C ARG A 68 9.18 6.61 -3.57
N ASP A 69 8.80 7.67 -4.26
CA ASP A 69 8.72 9.03 -3.74
C ASP A 69 7.46 9.76 -4.23
N ALA A 70 7.29 10.99 -3.79
CA ALA A 70 6.12 11.80 -4.15
C ALA A 70 6.03 12.07 -5.66
N SER A 71 7.18 12.22 -6.34
CA SER A 71 7.21 12.50 -7.79
C SER A 71 6.73 11.29 -8.59
N GLU A 72 7.17 10.09 -8.25
CA GLU A 72 6.71 8.86 -8.89
C GLU A 72 5.22 8.59 -8.64
N MET A 73 4.72 8.93 -7.45
CA MET A 73 3.28 8.86 -7.15
C MET A 73 2.48 9.84 -8.00
N MET A 74 2.95 11.08 -8.14
CA MET A 74 2.32 12.10 -8.98
C MET A 74 2.31 11.69 -10.45
N GLU A 75 3.42 11.14 -10.95
CA GLU A 75 3.52 10.62 -12.32
C GLU A 75 2.43 9.56 -12.59
N LEU A 76 2.28 8.61 -11.65
CA LEU A 76 1.23 7.59 -11.76
C LEU A 76 -0.17 8.20 -11.82
N LEU A 77 -0.46 9.20 -10.97
CA LEU A 77 -1.75 9.85 -10.93
C LEU A 77 -2.01 10.69 -12.19
N PHE A 78 -1.00 11.38 -12.72
CA PHE A 78 -1.11 12.14 -13.96
C PHE A 78 -1.44 11.23 -15.15
N TRP A 79 -0.79 10.09 -15.28
CA TRP A 79 -1.10 9.15 -16.36
C TRP A 79 -2.45 8.46 -16.16
N LEU A 80 -2.88 8.24 -14.91
CA LEU A 80 -4.22 7.73 -14.64
C LEU A 80 -5.28 8.74 -15.12
N ASP A 81 -5.11 10.02 -14.83
CA ASP A 81 -6.00 11.10 -15.27
C ASP A 81 -6.00 11.24 -16.80
N GLU A 82 -4.82 11.22 -17.43
CA GLU A 82 -4.68 11.38 -18.88
C GLU A 82 -5.33 10.25 -19.67
N PHE A 83 -5.15 8.98 -19.25
CA PHE A 83 -5.70 7.84 -19.96
C PHE A 83 -7.14 7.51 -19.61
N ASN A 84 -7.62 7.99 -18.46
CA ASN A 84 -8.99 7.78 -18.01
C ASN A 84 -9.59 9.13 -17.52
N PRO A 85 -9.92 10.04 -18.44
CA PRO A 85 -10.51 11.32 -18.09
C PRO A 85 -11.75 11.12 -17.21
N SER A 86 -11.84 11.87 -16.13
CA SER A 86 -12.91 11.76 -15.13
C SER A 86 -12.84 10.54 -14.18
N ALA A 87 -11.79 9.70 -14.27
CA ALA A 87 -11.61 8.62 -13.30
C ALA A 87 -11.08 9.08 -11.93
N LEU A 88 -10.44 10.26 -11.90
CA LEU A 88 -9.82 10.84 -10.72
C LEU A 88 -10.40 12.23 -10.43
N HIS A 89 -10.85 12.45 -9.20
CA HIS A 89 -11.40 13.73 -8.75
C HIS A 89 -10.64 14.21 -7.53
N LEU A 90 -10.21 15.46 -7.55
CA LEU A 90 -9.51 16.13 -6.46
C LEU A 90 -10.36 17.26 -5.91
N PHE A 91 -10.40 17.40 -4.58
CA PHE A 91 -11.08 18.53 -3.93
C PHE A 91 -10.43 18.88 -2.60
N LEU A 92 -10.69 20.11 -2.16
CA LEU A 92 -10.30 20.58 -0.84
C LEU A 92 -11.51 20.51 0.08
N PRO A 93 -11.47 19.74 1.17
CA PRO A 93 -12.54 19.73 2.16
C PRO A 93 -12.59 21.07 2.89
N LYS A 94 -13.76 21.47 3.34
CA LYS A 94 -13.95 22.67 4.13
C LYS A 94 -13.76 22.36 5.62
N LYS A 95 -13.23 23.33 6.38
CA LYS A 95 -13.21 23.21 7.83
C LYS A 95 -14.64 23.27 8.36
N PHE A 96 -15.00 22.38 9.29
CA PHE A 96 -16.32 22.40 9.90
C PHE A 96 -16.53 23.69 10.66
N PRO A 97 -17.62 24.44 10.38
CA PRO A 97 -17.81 25.80 10.94
C PRO A 97 -18.18 25.83 12.43
N GLY A 98 -18.30 24.67 13.08
CA GLY A 98 -18.70 24.56 14.48
C GLY A 98 -20.22 24.43 14.70
N GLU A 99 -20.65 24.26 15.96
CA GLU A 99 -22.03 23.94 16.33
C GLU A 99 -23.08 25.01 16.01
N LYS A 100 -22.66 26.21 15.54
CA LYS A 100 -23.57 27.33 15.24
C LYS A 100 -24.11 27.30 13.79
N CYS A 101 -23.75 26.32 13.00
CA CYS A 101 -24.24 26.23 11.64
C CYS A 101 -25.47 25.32 11.57
N ASN A 102 -26.67 25.94 11.64
CA ASN A 102 -27.95 25.23 11.54
C ASN A 102 -28.34 24.81 10.12
N GLU A 103 -27.52 25.10 9.11
CA GLU A 103 -27.81 24.80 7.71
C GLU A 103 -26.64 24.07 7.06
N VAL A 104 -26.52 22.76 7.30
CA VAL A 104 -25.67 21.90 6.47
C VAL A 104 -26.54 21.38 5.31
N ALA A 105 -26.98 22.30 4.46
CA ALA A 105 -27.60 21.95 3.17
C ALA A 105 -26.53 21.73 2.05
N ASP A 106 -25.25 21.79 2.40
CA ASP A 106 -24.14 21.66 1.46
C ASP A 106 -23.61 20.22 1.48
N THR A 107 -23.46 19.62 0.31
CA THR A 107 -22.82 18.32 0.09
C THR A 107 -21.30 18.36 0.26
N SER A 108 -20.74 19.42 0.83
CA SER A 108 -19.30 19.61 1.05
C SER A 108 -18.80 18.63 2.10
N VAL A 109 -17.59 18.08 1.86
CA VAL A 109 -16.88 17.29 2.85
C VAL A 109 -16.20 18.22 3.85
N TYR A 110 -16.39 17.96 5.14
CA TYR A 110 -15.85 18.75 6.24
C TYR A 110 -14.78 17.93 6.99
N TYR A 111 -13.84 18.62 7.62
CA TYR A 111 -12.88 18.02 8.54
C TYR A 111 -12.86 18.77 9.88
N HIS A 112 -12.47 18.08 10.94
CA HIS A 112 -12.35 18.61 12.30
C HIS A 112 -10.88 18.70 12.72
N ASP A 113 -10.52 19.73 13.48
CA ASP A 113 -9.12 19.95 13.91
C ASP A 113 -8.61 18.92 14.91
N ASN A 114 -9.50 18.19 15.59
CA ASN A 114 -9.19 17.33 16.72
C ASN A 114 -8.99 15.84 16.35
N ASP A 115 -9.19 15.47 15.11
CA ASP A 115 -9.19 14.06 14.68
C ASP A 115 -7.87 13.62 14.00
N GLY A 116 -6.75 14.23 14.36
CA GLY A 116 -5.45 13.93 13.77
C GLY A 116 -5.31 14.44 12.32
N TRP A 117 -6.18 15.34 11.90
CA TRP A 117 -6.09 16.01 10.63
C TRP A 117 -4.91 16.98 10.59
N PRO A 118 -4.29 17.21 9.42
CA PRO A 118 -3.18 18.15 9.31
C PRO A 118 -3.62 19.58 9.62
N ALA A 119 -2.68 20.42 10.09
CA ALA A 119 -2.94 21.84 10.39
C ALA A 119 -3.47 22.66 9.20
N HIS A 120 -3.24 22.19 7.99
CA HIS A 120 -3.78 22.74 6.74
C HIS A 120 -4.78 21.75 6.15
N ALA A 121 -5.78 22.27 5.42
CA ALA A 121 -6.74 21.45 4.72
C ALA A 121 -6.04 20.42 3.82
N PRO A 122 -6.30 19.10 4.04
CA PRO A 122 -5.74 18.09 3.16
C PRO A 122 -6.39 18.15 1.79
N VAL A 123 -5.69 17.68 0.77
CA VAL A 123 -6.32 17.35 -0.51
C VAL A 123 -6.99 15.99 -0.38
N CYS A 124 -8.28 15.93 -0.69
CA CYS A 124 -9.02 14.69 -0.78
C CYS A 124 -9.13 14.24 -2.23
N MET A 125 -9.21 12.94 -2.41
CA MET A 125 -9.27 12.29 -3.71
C MET A 125 -10.35 11.23 -3.71
N TRP A 126 -11.12 11.13 -4.78
CA TRP A 126 -12.00 10.01 -5.02
C TRP A 126 -11.91 9.56 -6.49
N PHE A 127 -12.28 8.33 -6.74
CA PHE A 127 -12.18 7.72 -8.05
C PHE A 127 -13.56 7.34 -8.56
N ASP A 128 -13.88 7.75 -9.79
CA ASP A 128 -15.05 7.23 -10.52
C ASP A 128 -14.67 5.93 -11.28
N TYR A 129 -14.06 5.02 -10.52
CA TYR A 129 -13.65 3.71 -11.00
C TYR A 129 -14.08 2.67 -9.98
N GLY A 130 -15.22 2.01 -10.25
CA GLY A 130 -15.92 1.16 -9.29
C GLY A 130 -15.03 0.14 -8.59
N VAL A 131 -14.23 -0.62 -9.36
CA VAL A 131 -13.33 -1.64 -8.81
C VAL A 131 -12.28 -1.04 -7.86
N LEU A 132 -11.70 0.12 -8.21
CA LEU A 132 -10.74 0.78 -7.34
C LEU A 132 -11.39 1.31 -6.06
N ASN A 133 -12.60 1.87 -6.17
CA ASN A 133 -13.36 2.29 -5.00
C ASN A 133 -13.70 1.13 -4.06
N ASP A 134 -14.03 -0.04 -4.60
CA ASP A 134 -14.32 -1.22 -3.77
C ASP A 134 -13.06 -1.70 -3.04
N PHE A 135 -11.91 -1.67 -3.70
CA PHE A 135 -10.62 -1.95 -3.05
C PHE A 135 -10.27 -0.94 -1.95
N LEU A 136 -10.52 0.33 -2.19
CA LEU A 136 -10.30 1.37 -1.18
C LEU A 136 -11.26 1.23 0.00
N LYS A 137 -12.53 0.87 -0.22
CA LYS A 137 -13.50 0.58 0.84
C LYS A 137 -13.06 -0.63 1.68
N GLU A 138 -12.62 -1.72 1.02
CA GLU A 138 -12.04 -2.87 1.73
C GLU A 138 -10.87 -2.43 2.61
N TRP A 139 -9.98 -1.60 2.07
CA TRP A 139 -8.84 -1.11 2.85
C TRP A 139 -9.28 -0.26 4.05
N VAL A 140 -10.28 0.61 3.91
CA VAL A 140 -10.85 1.39 5.03
C VAL A 140 -11.37 0.46 6.12
N ILE A 141 -12.15 -0.57 5.75
CA ILE A 141 -12.67 -1.58 6.70
C ILE A 141 -11.50 -2.23 7.47
N ARG A 142 -10.46 -2.68 6.78
CA ARG A 142 -9.28 -3.28 7.42
C ARG A 142 -8.53 -2.32 8.35
N MET A 143 -8.51 -1.03 8.03
CA MET A 143 -7.93 0.00 8.90
C MET A 143 -8.78 0.21 10.17
N ASP A 144 -10.10 0.19 10.05
CA ASP A 144 -11.00 0.33 11.19
C ASP A 144 -10.96 -0.90 12.10
N GLU A 145 -10.92 -2.12 11.55
CA GLU A 145 -10.72 -3.36 12.30
C GLU A 145 -9.39 -3.35 13.08
N LEU A 146 -8.31 -2.84 12.47
CA LEU A 146 -7.03 -2.67 13.17
C LEU A 146 -7.15 -1.63 14.30
N LYS A 147 -7.85 -0.52 14.06
CA LYS A 147 -8.04 0.56 15.03
C LYS A 147 -8.92 0.12 16.21
N SER A 148 -9.96 -0.67 15.96
CA SER A 148 -10.83 -1.24 16.99
C SER A 148 -10.19 -2.40 17.77
N GLY A 149 -9.11 -2.98 17.22
CA GLY A 149 -8.45 -4.14 17.80
C GLY A 149 -9.11 -5.49 17.43
N GLU A 150 -10.02 -5.49 16.46
CA GLU A 150 -10.62 -6.71 15.92
C GLU A 150 -9.60 -7.58 15.18
N ILE A 151 -8.63 -6.94 14.53
CA ILE A 151 -7.48 -7.62 13.94
C ILE A 151 -6.17 -7.07 14.52
N THR A 152 -5.16 -7.92 14.55
CA THR A 152 -3.80 -7.57 14.96
C THR A 152 -3.04 -6.88 13.83
N ARG A 153 -1.91 -6.26 14.17
CA ARG A 153 -1.01 -5.66 13.19
C ARG A 153 -0.41 -6.71 12.23
N ASP A 154 -0.21 -7.93 12.71
CA ASP A 154 0.32 -9.03 11.89
C ASP A 154 -0.73 -9.54 10.91
N GLU A 155 -1.98 -9.68 11.31
CA GLU A 155 -3.10 -10.03 10.42
C GLU A 155 -3.35 -8.95 9.36
N TYR A 156 -3.28 -7.68 9.75
CA TYR A 156 -3.36 -6.57 8.79
C TYR A 156 -2.19 -6.58 7.79
N PHE A 157 -0.98 -6.90 8.24
CA PHE A 157 0.17 -7.02 7.35
C PHE A 157 0.04 -8.24 6.45
N GLU A 158 -0.44 -9.36 6.97
CA GLU A 158 -0.72 -10.57 6.20
C GLU A 158 -1.72 -10.31 5.06
N TRP A 159 -2.83 -9.61 5.36
CA TRP A 159 -3.78 -9.20 4.33
C TRP A 159 -3.11 -8.37 3.22
N LYS A 160 -2.28 -7.40 3.57
CA LYS A 160 -1.59 -6.54 2.59
C LYS A 160 -0.66 -7.30 1.65
N ILE A 161 0.11 -8.27 2.17
CA ILE A 161 1.10 -8.99 1.36
C ILE A 161 0.50 -10.07 0.49
N ASN A 162 -0.74 -10.45 0.75
CA ASN A 162 -1.50 -11.41 -0.05
C ASN A 162 -2.61 -10.77 -0.91
N TRP A 163 -2.76 -9.45 -0.84
CA TRP A 163 -3.76 -8.74 -1.63
C TRP A 163 -3.39 -8.70 -3.13
N PRO A 164 -4.37 -8.83 -4.08
CA PRO A 164 -5.75 -9.22 -3.84
C PRO A 164 -5.85 -10.70 -3.47
N GLN A 165 -6.72 -11.00 -2.51
CA GLN A 165 -7.03 -12.38 -2.19
C GLN A 165 -7.86 -12.97 -3.33
N THR A 166 -7.33 -13.96 -4.02
CA THR A 166 -7.99 -14.70 -5.10
C THR A 166 -8.85 -15.82 -4.53
#